data_8c6636002d6eb6362d4a8354c769d44d
#
_entry.id   8c6636002d6eb6362d4a8354c769d44d
#
_cell.length_a   1.000
_cell.length_b   1.000
_cell.length_c   1.000
_cell.angle_alpha   90.00
_cell.angle_beta   90.00
_cell.angle_gamma   90.00
#
_symmetry.space_group_name_H-M   'P 1'
#
loop_
_entity.id
_entity.type
_entity.pdbx_description
1 polymer ?
#
loop_
_entity_poly.entity_id
_entity_poly.type
_entity_poly.pdbx_seq_one_letter_code
_entity_poly.pdbx_strand_id
1 'polypeptide(L)'
;MSGGGKDRIAVFPSRMAQTLMKTRLKGAQKGHSLLKKKADALNLRFREILKKNCRVLMGDVMKEAAFSLAEAKFTAGDFSHTVIQNVSQAQYRVRMKKENVVGVFLPVFEAYNDGPDAYDLTGLGKGGANIAKLKKNYSKAVELLVELATLQTCFITLDEAIKTTNRRVNAIEHVIIPRIENTLTYIVTELDEMEREEFFRMKKIQAKKKRDRAEADENAIAAPERGEKNMLENEDDLPILFT
;
A
#
# COMPACT_ATOMS: atom_id res chain seq x y z
N MET A 1 7.32 -28.96 -23.25
CA MET A 1 7.86 -27.64 -22.86
C MET A 1 6.83 -26.56 -23.09
N SER A 2 5.83 -26.37 -22.24
CA SER A 2 4.83 -25.29 -22.40
C SER A 2 4.31 -24.72 -21.08
N GLY A 3 5.17 -24.62 -20.06
CA GLY A 3 4.84 -23.99 -18.77
C GLY A 3 5.23 -22.51 -18.63
N GLY A 4 5.91 -21.93 -19.60
CA GLY A 4 6.54 -20.61 -19.48
C GLY A 4 5.64 -19.38 -19.67
N GLY A 5 4.38 -19.54 -20.04
CA GLY A 5 3.51 -18.40 -20.38
C GLY A 5 2.85 -17.69 -19.20
N LYS A 6 2.67 -18.36 -18.07
CA LYS A 6 2.01 -17.76 -16.88
C LYS A 6 2.94 -16.91 -16.02
N ASP A 7 4.25 -17.15 -16.05
CA ASP A 7 5.24 -16.48 -15.19
C ASP A 7 5.96 -15.30 -15.87
N ARG A 8 5.56 -14.94 -17.08
CA ARG A 8 6.14 -13.83 -17.85
C ARG A 8 5.07 -12.86 -18.32
N ILE A 9 5.46 -11.61 -18.50
CA ILE A 9 4.62 -10.59 -19.14
C ILE A 9 4.86 -10.71 -20.66
N ALA A 10 3.79 -10.72 -21.46
CA ALA A 10 3.90 -10.75 -22.92
C ALA A 10 4.43 -9.40 -23.43
N VAL A 11 5.73 -9.35 -23.74
CA VAL A 11 6.41 -8.14 -24.25
C VAL A 11 7.36 -8.56 -25.37
N PHE A 12 7.40 -7.76 -26.45
CA PHE A 12 8.38 -7.96 -27.51
C PHE A 12 9.79 -7.65 -26.99
N PRO A 13 10.81 -8.51 -27.22
CA PRO A 13 12.17 -8.30 -26.77
C PRO A 13 12.83 -7.16 -27.55
N SER A 14 13.04 -6.03 -26.86
CA SER A 14 13.73 -4.86 -27.39
C SER A 14 14.53 -4.16 -26.31
N ARG A 15 15.55 -3.37 -26.68
CA ARG A 15 16.33 -2.56 -25.73
C ARG A 15 15.45 -1.57 -24.96
N MET A 16 14.40 -1.03 -25.60
CA MET A 16 13.43 -0.16 -24.96
C MET A 16 12.60 -0.92 -23.91
N ALA A 17 12.11 -2.13 -24.25
CA ALA A 17 11.40 -2.97 -23.32
C ALA A 17 12.25 -3.36 -22.10
N GLN A 18 13.55 -3.62 -22.31
CA GLN A 18 14.50 -3.90 -21.22
C GLN A 18 14.59 -2.73 -20.23
N THR A 19 14.76 -1.49 -20.72
CA THR A 19 14.83 -0.30 -19.85
C THR A 19 13.53 -0.04 -19.11
N LEU A 20 12.38 -0.23 -19.79
CA LEU A 20 11.05 -0.10 -19.19
C LEU A 20 10.86 -1.13 -18.06
N MET A 21 11.24 -2.40 -18.29
CA MET A 21 11.12 -3.44 -17.26
C MET A 21 12.07 -3.21 -16.08
N LYS A 22 13.30 -2.73 -16.32
CA LYS A 22 14.21 -2.30 -15.24
C LYS A 22 13.62 -1.18 -14.39
N THR A 23 12.98 -0.21 -15.01
CA THR A 23 12.31 0.89 -14.30
C THR A 23 11.12 0.39 -13.49
N ARG A 24 10.30 -0.51 -14.05
CA ARG A 24 9.18 -1.16 -13.35
C ARG A 24 9.66 -2.00 -12.16
N LEU A 25 10.75 -2.74 -12.31
CA LEU A 25 11.36 -3.52 -11.21
C LEU A 25 11.77 -2.61 -10.05
N LYS A 26 12.51 -1.53 -10.34
CA LYS A 26 12.90 -0.53 -9.33
C LYS A 26 11.68 0.10 -8.65
N GLY A 27 10.62 0.40 -9.42
CA GLY A 27 9.35 0.90 -8.89
C GLY A 27 8.65 -0.10 -7.96
N ALA A 28 8.60 -1.38 -8.34
CA ALA A 28 8.03 -2.45 -7.52
C ALA A 28 8.81 -2.66 -6.21
N GLN A 29 10.15 -2.67 -6.26
CA GLN A 29 11.00 -2.78 -5.07
C GLN A 29 10.83 -1.60 -4.11
N LYS A 30 10.75 -0.37 -4.63
CA LYS A 30 10.45 0.82 -3.81
C LYS A 30 9.05 0.74 -3.20
N GLY A 31 8.05 0.35 -4.00
CA GLY A 31 6.67 0.16 -3.52
C GLY A 31 6.56 -0.90 -2.42
N HIS A 32 7.24 -2.05 -2.59
CA HIS A 32 7.35 -3.08 -1.56
C HIS A 32 7.94 -2.53 -0.25
N SER A 33 9.08 -1.84 -0.33
CA SER A 33 9.75 -1.26 0.85
C SER A 33 8.85 -0.25 1.58
N LEU A 34 8.13 0.61 0.86
CA LEU A 34 7.22 1.60 1.45
C LEU A 34 6.01 0.93 2.12
N LEU A 35 5.41 -0.07 1.47
CA LEU A 35 4.27 -0.81 2.03
C LEU A 35 4.67 -1.64 3.25
N LYS A 36 5.87 -2.22 3.26
CA LYS A 36 6.41 -2.93 4.42
C LYS A 36 6.58 -1.98 5.60
N LYS A 37 7.19 -0.82 5.40
CA LYS A 37 7.30 0.22 6.46
C LYS A 37 5.93 0.69 6.96
N LYS A 38 4.93 0.80 6.05
CA LYS A 38 3.55 1.10 6.45
C LYS A 38 2.98 0.00 7.34
N ALA A 39 3.13 -1.27 6.97
CA ALA A 39 2.67 -2.40 7.78
C ALA A 39 3.34 -2.44 9.15
N ASP A 40 4.64 -2.18 9.23
CA ASP A 40 5.40 -2.15 10.49
C ASP A 40 4.91 -1.01 11.41
N ALA A 41 4.67 0.18 10.86
CA ALA A 41 4.13 1.32 11.62
C ALA A 41 2.71 1.04 12.15
N LEU A 42 1.84 0.42 11.34
CA LEU A 42 0.50 0.00 11.78
C LEU A 42 0.57 -1.08 12.87
N ASN A 43 1.48 -2.05 12.75
CA ASN A 43 1.70 -3.08 13.76
C ASN A 43 2.20 -2.50 15.09
N LEU A 44 3.04 -1.47 15.05
CA LEU A 44 3.50 -0.78 16.26
C LEU A 44 2.32 -0.12 16.98
N ARG A 45 1.48 0.62 16.25
CA ARG A 45 0.28 1.26 16.81
C ARG A 45 -0.73 0.24 17.36
N PHE A 46 -0.91 -0.87 16.65
CA PHE A 46 -1.75 -1.97 17.09
C PHE A 46 -1.29 -2.56 18.43
N ARG A 47 0.01 -2.77 18.62
CA ARG A 47 0.58 -3.23 19.89
C ARG A 47 0.41 -2.22 21.02
N GLU A 48 0.49 -0.93 20.74
CA GLU A 48 0.22 0.13 21.74
C GLU A 48 -1.22 0.08 22.24
N ILE A 49 -2.19 -0.14 21.34
CA ILE A 49 -3.61 -0.30 21.69
C ILE A 49 -3.81 -1.55 22.56
N LEU A 50 -3.18 -2.67 22.22
CA LEU A 50 -3.27 -3.90 23.00
C LEU A 50 -2.68 -3.78 24.41
N LYS A 51 -1.66 -2.93 24.62
CA LYS A 51 -1.06 -2.69 25.93
C LYS A 51 -1.99 -1.95 26.90
N LYS A 52 -2.98 -1.22 26.38
CA LYS A 52 -3.97 -0.53 27.23
C LYS A 52 -4.92 -1.55 27.84
N ASN A 53 -4.66 -1.96 29.08
CA ASN A 53 -5.47 -2.91 29.84
C ASN A 53 -6.83 -2.32 30.34
N CYS A 54 -7.56 -1.63 29.45
CA CYS A 54 -8.84 -1.00 29.79
C CYS A 54 -9.90 -2.02 30.23
N ARG A 55 -9.79 -3.28 29.77
CA ARG A 55 -10.75 -4.34 30.09
C ARG A 55 -10.74 -4.76 31.57
N VAL A 56 -9.58 -4.80 32.21
CA VAL A 56 -9.44 -5.16 33.63
C VAL A 56 -9.98 -4.02 34.50
N LEU A 57 -9.57 -2.77 34.21
CA LEU A 57 -10.05 -1.59 34.93
C LEU A 57 -11.59 -1.44 34.83
N MET A 58 -12.18 -1.72 33.66
CA MET A 58 -13.61 -1.70 33.48
C MET A 58 -14.32 -2.76 34.34
N GLY A 59 -13.75 -3.96 34.47
CA GLY A 59 -14.31 -5.02 35.28
C GLY A 59 -14.46 -4.61 36.74
N ASP A 60 -13.47 -3.96 37.30
CA ASP A 60 -13.49 -3.52 38.70
C ASP A 60 -14.43 -2.34 38.93
N VAL A 61 -14.40 -1.34 38.01
CA VAL A 61 -15.35 -0.20 38.09
C VAL A 61 -16.80 -0.65 37.90
N MET A 62 -17.08 -1.64 37.06
CA MET A 62 -18.43 -2.20 36.89
C MET A 62 -18.90 -2.96 38.13
N LYS A 63 -18.00 -3.66 38.84
CA LYS A 63 -18.33 -4.28 40.14
C LYS A 63 -18.66 -3.23 41.17
N GLU A 64 -17.86 -2.14 41.28
CA GLU A 64 -18.17 -1.03 42.17
C GLU A 64 -19.51 -0.36 41.84
N ALA A 65 -19.79 -0.14 40.57
CA ALA A 65 -21.06 0.43 40.11
C ALA A 65 -22.25 -0.47 40.47
N ALA A 66 -22.14 -1.78 40.22
CA ALA A 66 -23.18 -2.77 40.58
C ALA A 66 -23.40 -2.84 42.10
N PHE A 67 -22.32 -2.79 42.88
CA PHE A 67 -22.43 -2.77 44.34
C PHE A 67 -23.12 -1.47 44.83
N SER A 68 -22.72 -0.30 44.28
CA SER A 68 -23.37 0.98 44.63
C SER A 68 -24.86 1.02 44.23
N LEU A 69 -25.27 0.31 43.17
CA LEU A 69 -26.67 0.16 42.79
C LEU A 69 -27.46 -0.66 43.82
N ALA A 70 -26.87 -1.77 44.29
CA ALA A 70 -27.49 -2.60 45.34
C ALA A 70 -27.65 -1.81 46.66
N GLU A 71 -26.61 -1.04 47.04
CA GLU A 71 -26.63 -0.16 48.23
C GLU A 71 -27.71 0.92 48.10
N ALA A 72 -27.84 1.57 46.93
CA ALA A 72 -28.85 2.57 46.67
C ALA A 72 -30.28 1.99 46.69
N LYS A 73 -30.48 0.79 46.09
CA LYS A 73 -31.79 0.11 46.14
C LYS A 73 -32.19 -0.31 47.57
N PHE A 74 -31.24 -0.70 48.38
CA PHE A 74 -31.47 -1.06 49.76
C PHE A 74 -31.90 0.16 50.63
N THR A 75 -31.26 1.31 50.39
CA THR A 75 -31.49 2.52 51.21
C THR A 75 -32.67 3.36 50.73
N ALA A 76 -32.83 3.55 49.42
CA ALA A 76 -33.87 4.40 48.81
C ALA A 76 -35.11 3.62 48.37
N GLY A 77 -35.05 2.29 48.27
CA GLY A 77 -36.07 1.46 47.66
C GLY A 77 -35.98 1.45 46.12
N ASP A 78 -37.06 1.06 45.47
CA ASP A 78 -37.09 1.05 43.99
C ASP A 78 -37.43 2.44 43.45
N PHE A 79 -36.40 3.13 42.97
CA PHE A 79 -36.50 4.47 42.37
C PHE A 79 -36.52 4.42 40.81
N SER A 80 -36.53 3.23 40.22
CA SER A 80 -36.42 3.06 38.76
C SER A 80 -37.56 3.77 38.01
N HIS A 81 -38.78 3.67 38.51
CA HIS A 81 -39.97 4.31 37.91
C HIS A 81 -39.87 5.84 37.92
N THR A 82 -39.42 6.42 39.01
CA THR A 82 -39.25 7.87 39.16
C THR A 82 -38.17 8.41 38.22
N VAL A 83 -37.07 7.66 38.06
CA VAL A 83 -36.00 8.01 37.14
C VAL A 83 -36.50 8.01 35.68
N ILE A 84 -37.22 6.95 35.27
CA ILE A 84 -37.76 6.84 33.92
C ILE A 84 -38.73 7.95 33.57
N GLN A 85 -39.55 8.37 34.55
CA GLN A 85 -40.49 9.47 34.33
C GLN A 85 -39.84 10.84 34.21
N ASN A 86 -38.77 11.10 34.97
CA ASN A 86 -38.11 12.40 35.02
C ASN A 86 -37.07 12.61 33.94
N VAL A 87 -36.54 11.53 33.36
CA VAL A 87 -35.48 11.61 32.33
C VAL A 87 -36.09 11.75 30.94
N SER A 88 -36.03 12.94 30.38
CA SER A 88 -36.45 13.23 28.98
C SER A 88 -35.31 13.16 27.96
N GLN A 89 -34.09 13.49 28.37
CA GLN A 89 -32.93 13.55 27.50
C GLN A 89 -31.72 12.88 28.14
N ALA A 90 -30.87 12.30 27.28
CA ALA A 90 -29.58 11.73 27.71
C ALA A 90 -28.61 12.85 28.08
N GLN A 91 -28.11 12.82 29.31
CA GLN A 91 -27.11 13.75 29.82
C GLN A 91 -25.68 13.41 29.33
N TYR A 92 -25.35 12.13 29.28
CA TYR A 92 -24.11 11.63 28.69
C TYR A 92 -24.29 11.43 27.20
N ARG A 93 -23.44 12.11 26.43
CA ARG A 93 -23.40 12.01 24.96
C ARG A 93 -22.01 11.66 24.49
N VAL A 94 -21.93 11.03 23.32
CA VAL A 94 -20.67 10.61 22.71
C VAL A 94 -20.49 11.34 21.39
N ARG A 95 -19.32 11.96 21.22
CA ARG A 95 -18.91 12.59 19.97
C ARG A 95 -17.83 11.75 19.31
N MET A 96 -17.94 11.53 18.02
CA MET A 96 -16.94 10.83 17.24
C MET A 96 -16.01 11.83 16.54
N LYS A 97 -14.70 11.68 16.77
CA LYS A 97 -13.64 12.34 16.02
C LYS A 97 -12.92 11.32 15.15
N LYS A 98 -12.41 11.73 13.99
CA LYS A 98 -11.62 10.88 13.10
C LYS A 98 -10.15 11.26 13.25
N GLU A 99 -9.33 10.30 13.66
CA GLU A 99 -7.87 10.42 13.69
C GLU A 99 -7.26 9.70 12.50
N ASN A 100 -6.27 10.30 11.84
CA ASN A 100 -5.57 9.67 10.72
C ASN A 100 -4.22 9.12 11.19
N VAL A 101 -4.08 7.80 11.19
CA VAL A 101 -2.85 7.10 11.54
C VAL A 101 -2.32 6.37 10.32
N VAL A 102 -1.21 6.86 9.76
CA VAL A 102 -0.53 6.26 8.59
C VAL A 102 -1.49 6.03 7.40
N GLY A 103 -2.45 6.96 7.18
CA GLY A 103 -3.44 6.87 6.11
C GLY A 103 -4.59 5.87 6.38
N VAL A 104 -4.84 5.53 7.65
CA VAL A 104 -6.03 4.81 8.11
C VAL A 104 -6.81 5.74 9.03
N PHE A 105 -8.10 5.93 8.76
CA PHE A 105 -8.97 6.73 9.60
C PHE A 105 -9.49 5.88 10.76
N LEU A 106 -9.14 6.28 11.97
CA LEU A 106 -9.59 5.65 13.20
C LEU A 106 -10.65 6.52 13.87
N PRO A 107 -11.79 5.95 14.26
CA PRO A 107 -12.79 6.67 15.06
C PRO A 107 -12.32 6.74 16.52
N VAL A 108 -12.30 7.94 17.09
CA VAL A 108 -12.05 8.19 18.50
C VAL A 108 -13.36 8.73 19.09
N PHE A 109 -13.86 8.06 20.09
CA PHE A 109 -15.06 8.46 20.79
C PHE A 109 -14.69 9.23 22.05
N GLU A 110 -15.31 10.40 22.24
CA GLU A 110 -15.16 11.24 23.43
C GLU A 110 -16.52 11.34 24.11
N ALA A 111 -16.57 10.99 25.39
CA ALA A 111 -17.75 11.22 26.22
C ALA A 111 -17.76 12.68 26.64
N TYR A 112 -18.91 13.31 26.57
CA TYR A 112 -19.13 14.64 27.13
C TYR A 112 -20.47 14.69 27.82
N ASN A 113 -20.56 15.52 28.86
CA ASN A 113 -21.76 15.74 29.63
C ASN A 113 -22.44 17.03 29.14
N ASP A 114 -23.71 16.97 28.78
CA ASP A 114 -24.47 18.08 28.22
C ASP A 114 -25.88 18.08 28.80
N GLY A 115 -26.23 19.20 29.42
CA GLY A 115 -27.57 19.43 29.94
C GLY A 115 -27.69 19.45 31.49
N PRO A 116 -28.86 19.92 32.01
CA PRO A 116 -29.13 19.97 33.43
C PRO A 116 -29.29 18.59 34.04
N ASP A 117 -29.04 18.48 35.33
CA ASP A 117 -29.20 17.24 36.05
C ASP A 117 -30.70 16.95 36.32
N ALA A 118 -31.23 15.95 35.62
CA ALA A 118 -32.62 15.52 35.77
C ALA A 118 -32.90 14.75 37.08
N TYR A 119 -31.86 14.50 37.88
CA TYR A 119 -31.96 13.67 39.11
C TYR A 119 -31.94 14.47 40.43
N ASP A 120 -31.86 15.79 40.39
CA ASP A 120 -31.69 16.62 41.60
C ASP A 120 -32.79 16.41 42.64
N LEU A 121 -34.00 16.02 42.22
CA LEU A 121 -35.10 15.73 43.09
C LEU A 121 -35.20 14.25 43.54
N THR A 122 -34.39 13.36 42.99
CA THR A 122 -34.43 11.93 43.30
C THR A 122 -33.61 11.67 44.57
N GLY A 123 -34.24 11.13 45.61
CA GLY A 123 -33.58 10.81 46.88
C GLY A 123 -33.69 11.86 47.96
N LEU A 124 -34.48 12.91 47.78
CA LEU A 124 -34.75 13.91 48.83
C LEU A 124 -35.35 13.29 50.12
N GLY A 125 -36.14 12.20 49.99
CA GLY A 125 -36.75 11.53 51.14
C GLY A 125 -35.80 10.58 51.87
N LYS A 126 -35.04 9.75 51.16
CA LYS A 126 -34.10 8.74 51.72
C LYS A 126 -33.01 8.41 50.69
N GLY A 127 -31.78 8.21 51.17
CA GLY A 127 -30.69 7.64 50.37
C GLY A 127 -30.04 8.58 49.35
N GLY A 128 -30.24 9.89 49.39
CA GLY A 128 -29.70 10.84 48.40
C GLY A 128 -28.17 10.78 48.24
N ALA A 129 -27.43 10.58 49.33
CA ALA A 129 -25.97 10.43 49.28
C ALA A 129 -25.53 9.17 48.48
N ASN A 130 -26.28 8.06 48.65
CA ASN A 130 -25.99 6.81 47.93
C ASN A 130 -26.39 6.92 46.46
N ILE A 131 -27.43 7.65 46.12
CA ILE A 131 -27.82 7.93 44.73
C ILE A 131 -26.74 8.81 44.03
N ALA A 132 -26.22 9.83 44.72
CA ALA A 132 -25.13 10.67 44.18
C ALA A 132 -23.84 9.87 43.97
N LYS A 133 -23.49 8.97 44.91
CA LYS A 133 -22.37 8.04 44.78
C LYS A 133 -22.56 7.08 43.59
N LEU A 134 -23.76 6.52 43.47
CA LEU A 134 -24.16 5.69 42.34
C LEU A 134 -23.97 6.41 41.01
N LYS A 135 -24.48 7.61 40.87
CA LYS A 135 -24.37 8.41 39.66
C LYS A 135 -22.90 8.65 39.28
N LYS A 136 -22.06 9.02 40.26
CA LYS A 136 -20.63 9.22 40.05
C LYS A 136 -19.92 7.95 39.58
N ASN A 137 -20.26 6.80 40.13
CA ASN A 137 -19.65 5.52 39.74
C ASN A 137 -20.10 5.10 38.35
N TYR A 138 -21.37 5.26 37.98
CA TYR A 138 -21.86 4.98 36.65
C TYR A 138 -21.32 5.97 35.59
N SER A 139 -21.11 7.25 35.94
CA SER A 139 -20.45 8.21 35.06
C SER A 139 -19.04 7.73 34.65
N LYS A 140 -18.24 7.31 35.64
CA LYS A 140 -16.91 6.74 35.38
C LYS A 140 -16.98 5.46 34.57
N ALA A 141 -17.96 4.59 34.85
CA ALA A 141 -18.17 3.36 34.11
C ALA A 141 -18.49 3.64 32.64
N VAL A 142 -19.33 4.64 32.33
CA VAL A 142 -19.68 5.05 30.98
C VAL A 142 -18.47 5.63 30.25
N GLU A 143 -17.66 6.48 30.91
CA GLU A 143 -16.42 7.00 30.35
C GLU A 143 -15.47 5.87 29.91
N LEU A 144 -15.23 4.89 30.78
CA LEU A 144 -14.41 3.72 30.48
C LEU A 144 -15.02 2.84 29.37
N LEU A 145 -16.35 2.71 29.31
CA LEU A 145 -17.02 2.01 28.21
C LEU A 145 -16.78 2.70 26.85
N VAL A 146 -16.81 4.03 26.81
CA VAL A 146 -16.54 4.81 25.59
C VAL A 146 -15.08 4.66 25.16
N GLU A 147 -14.14 4.69 26.12
CA GLU A 147 -12.73 4.41 25.83
C GLU A 147 -12.54 2.98 25.27
N LEU A 148 -13.18 2.00 25.89
CA LEU A 148 -13.12 0.61 25.45
C LEU A 148 -13.71 0.45 24.05
N ALA A 149 -14.83 1.10 23.76
CA ALA A 149 -15.44 1.10 22.42
C ALA A 149 -14.50 1.71 21.38
N THR A 150 -13.81 2.81 21.73
CA THR A 150 -12.75 3.40 20.88
C THR A 150 -11.64 2.40 20.59
N LEU A 151 -11.10 1.76 21.63
CA LEU A 151 -10.02 0.77 21.48
C LEU A 151 -10.45 -0.43 20.65
N GLN A 152 -11.67 -0.94 20.88
CA GLN A 152 -12.20 -2.08 20.13
C GLN A 152 -12.42 -1.77 18.66
N THR A 153 -12.98 -0.61 18.33
CA THR A 153 -13.22 -0.19 16.95
C THR A 153 -11.89 0.08 16.23
N CYS A 154 -10.95 0.75 16.89
CA CYS A 154 -9.61 0.98 16.36
C CYS A 154 -8.87 -0.34 16.12
N PHE A 155 -9.00 -1.32 17.01
CA PHE A 155 -8.43 -2.65 16.87
C PHE A 155 -8.91 -3.35 15.61
N ILE A 156 -10.23 -3.42 15.39
CA ILE A 156 -10.83 -4.07 14.21
C ILE A 156 -10.36 -3.39 12.93
N THR A 157 -10.43 -2.05 12.88
CA THR A 157 -10.06 -1.27 11.70
C THR A 157 -8.57 -1.42 11.35
N LEU A 158 -7.69 -1.41 12.37
CA LEU A 158 -6.26 -1.62 12.18
C LEU A 158 -5.94 -3.06 11.72
N ASP A 159 -6.58 -4.07 12.29
CA ASP A 159 -6.38 -5.46 11.90
C ASP A 159 -6.73 -5.69 10.43
N GLU A 160 -7.85 -5.15 9.95
CA GLU A 160 -8.24 -5.20 8.53
C GLU A 160 -7.24 -4.47 7.63
N ALA A 161 -6.78 -3.28 8.04
CA ALA A 161 -5.80 -2.50 7.31
C ALA A 161 -4.44 -3.20 7.23
N ILE A 162 -3.98 -3.83 8.32
CA ILE A 162 -2.74 -4.61 8.38
C ILE A 162 -2.86 -5.84 7.47
N LYS A 163 -3.95 -6.61 7.55
CA LYS A 163 -4.20 -7.78 6.70
C LYS A 163 -4.18 -7.41 5.22
N THR A 164 -4.86 -6.31 4.86
CA THR A 164 -4.90 -5.83 3.48
C THR A 164 -3.53 -5.38 2.99
N THR A 165 -2.77 -4.66 3.83
CA THR A 165 -1.42 -4.19 3.49
C THR A 165 -0.46 -5.36 3.33
N ASN A 166 -0.50 -6.35 4.24
CA ASN A 166 0.34 -7.55 4.17
C ASN A 166 0.03 -8.40 2.92
N ARG A 167 -1.25 -8.55 2.54
CA ARG A 167 -1.61 -9.22 1.27
C ARG A 167 -0.98 -8.53 0.07
N ARG A 168 -0.97 -7.19 0.04
CA ARG A 168 -0.34 -6.42 -1.05
C ARG A 168 1.18 -6.58 -1.05
N VAL A 169 1.82 -6.52 0.12
CA VAL A 169 3.27 -6.73 0.27
C VAL A 169 3.66 -8.11 -0.26
N ASN A 170 2.97 -9.16 0.18
CA ASN A 170 3.23 -10.53 -0.24
C ASN A 170 2.98 -10.74 -1.75
N ALA A 171 1.94 -10.12 -2.31
CA ALA A 171 1.66 -10.18 -3.74
C ALA A 171 2.77 -9.50 -4.58
N ILE A 172 3.32 -8.38 -4.12
CA ILE A 172 4.44 -7.72 -4.81
C ILE A 172 5.69 -8.57 -4.73
N GLU A 173 6.01 -9.10 -3.54
CA GLU A 173 7.25 -9.85 -3.28
C GLU A 173 7.28 -11.20 -4.01
N HIS A 174 6.17 -11.96 -3.94
CA HIS A 174 6.16 -13.35 -4.43
C HIS A 174 5.58 -13.53 -5.85
N VAL A 175 4.86 -12.53 -6.37
CA VAL A 175 4.23 -12.64 -7.69
C VAL A 175 4.76 -11.59 -8.66
N ILE A 176 4.75 -10.30 -8.28
CA ILE A 176 5.05 -9.23 -9.22
C ILE A 176 6.54 -9.14 -9.52
N ILE A 177 7.39 -9.14 -8.49
CA ILE A 177 8.84 -9.02 -8.64
C ILE A 177 9.39 -10.21 -9.44
N PRO A 178 9.13 -11.49 -9.11
CA PRO A 178 9.65 -12.62 -9.88
C PRO A 178 9.16 -12.62 -11.32
N ARG A 179 7.90 -12.21 -11.55
CA ARG A 179 7.35 -12.13 -12.91
C ARG A 179 8.05 -11.09 -13.77
N ILE A 180 8.44 -9.95 -13.20
CA ILE A 180 9.21 -8.91 -13.90
C ILE A 180 10.64 -9.40 -14.14
N GLU A 181 11.28 -10.04 -13.15
CA GLU A 181 12.63 -10.59 -13.26
C GLU A 181 12.72 -11.66 -14.35
N ASN A 182 11.79 -12.61 -14.38
CA ASN A 182 11.71 -13.63 -15.41
C ASN A 182 11.51 -13.03 -16.81
N THR A 183 10.70 -11.97 -16.92
CA THR A 183 10.50 -11.26 -18.18
C THR A 183 11.76 -10.53 -18.60
N LEU A 184 12.49 -9.93 -17.67
CA LEU A 184 13.73 -9.22 -17.94
C LEU A 184 14.82 -10.20 -18.39
N THR A 185 14.96 -11.35 -17.73
CA THR A 185 15.88 -12.41 -18.12
C THR A 185 15.57 -12.92 -19.54
N TYR A 186 14.29 -13.14 -19.86
CA TYR A 186 13.86 -13.51 -21.19
C TYR A 186 14.27 -12.48 -22.25
N ILE A 187 14.00 -11.18 -21.99
CA ILE A 187 14.36 -10.11 -22.92
C ILE A 187 15.88 -10.07 -23.17
N VAL A 188 16.69 -10.23 -22.10
CA VAL A 188 18.15 -10.24 -22.23
C VAL A 188 18.60 -11.43 -23.09
N THR A 189 18.10 -12.63 -22.81
CA THR A 189 18.48 -13.84 -23.58
C THR A 189 18.13 -13.71 -25.06
N GLU A 190 16.97 -13.17 -25.40
CA GLU A 190 16.56 -12.96 -26.79
C GLU A 190 17.40 -11.86 -27.50
N LEU A 191 17.76 -10.80 -26.77
CA LEU A 191 18.63 -9.76 -27.31
C LEU A 191 20.06 -10.30 -27.58
N ASP A 192 20.59 -11.09 -26.65
CA ASP A 192 21.90 -11.72 -26.80
C ASP A 192 21.92 -12.68 -28.01
N GLU A 193 20.82 -13.42 -28.24
CA GLU A 193 20.68 -14.29 -29.41
C GLU A 193 20.65 -13.49 -30.73
N MET A 194 19.86 -12.42 -30.78
CA MET A 194 19.82 -11.52 -31.95
C MET A 194 21.18 -10.88 -32.22
N GLU A 195 21.89 -10.40 -31.19
CA GLU A 195 23.23 -9.84 -31.34
C GLU A 195 24.26 -10.89 -31.85
N ARG A 196 24.13 -12.15 -31.41
CA ARG A 196 24.94 -13.25 -31.89
C ARG A 196 24.68 -13.54 -33.35
N GLU A 197 23.44 -13.57 -33.80
CA GLU A 197 23.09 -13.76 -35.21
C GLU A 197 23.61 -12.62 -36.08
N GLU A 198 23.48 -11.38 -35.65
CA GLU A 198 24.02 -10.21 -36.35
C GLU A 198 25.54 -10.27 -36.47
N PHE A 199 26.23 -10.69 -35.41
CA PHE A 199 27.67 -10.87 -35.43
C PHE A 199 28.12 -11.91 -36.49
N PHE A 200 27.45 -13.06 -36.56
CA PHE A 200 27.73 -14.07 -37.58
C PHE A 200 27.44 -13.55 -39.00
N ARG A 201 26.38 -12.77 -39.19
CA ARG A 201 26.03 -12.12 -40.45
C ARG A 201 27.15 -11.16 -40.90
N MET A 202 27.59 -10.28 -39.98
CA MET A 202 28.69 -9.35 -40.25
C MET A 202 29.99 -10.07 -40.58
N LYS A 203 30.34 -11.13 -39.86
CA LYS A 203 31.54 -11.95 -40.13
C LYS A 203 31.50 -12.55 -41.53
N LYS A 204 30.35 -13.09 -41.97
CA LYS A 204 30.17 -13.59 -43.33
C LYS A 204 30.33 -12.49 -44.40
N ILE A 205 29.73 -11.32 -44.16
CA ILE A 205 29.84 -10.18 -45.08
C ILE A 205 31.29 -9.69 -45.19
N GLN A 206 32.03 -9.61 -44.08
CA GLN A 206 33.43 -9.24 -44.06
C GLN A 206 34.27 -10.26 -44.81
N ALA A 207 34.04 -11.55 -44.61
CA ALA A 207 34.77 -12.61 -45.33
C ALA A 207 34.49 -12.58 -46.84
N LYS A 208 33.23 -12.27 -47.24
CA LYS A 208 32.89 -12.07 -48.65
C LYS A 208 33.60 -10.84 -49.25
N LYS A 209 33.50 -9.68 -48.58
CA LYS A 209 34.18 -8.46 -49.02
C LYS A 209 35.70 -8.64 -49.14
N LYS A 210 36.31 -9.45 -48.25
CA LYS A 210 37.74 -9.75 -48.32
C LYS A 210 38.09 -10.60 -49.55
N ARG A 211 37.24 -11.59 -49.89
CA ARG A 211 37.41 -12.38 -51.15
C ARG A 211 37.22 -11.53 -52.41
N ASP A 212 36.10 -10.74 -52.42
CA ASP A 212 35.80 -9.88 -53.56
C ASP A 212 36.92 -8.85 -53.81
N ARG A 213 37.57 -8.34 -52.75
CA ARG A 213 38.74 -7.47 -52.88
C ARG A 213 39.99 -8.23 -53.45
N ALA A 214 40.24 -9.42 -52.92
CA ALA A 214 41.36 -10.23 -53.41
C ALA A 214 41.16 -10.59 -54.88
N GLU A 215 39.98 -10.96 -55.32
CA GLU A 215 39.64 -11.22 -56.72
C GLU A 215 39.72 -9.94 -57.57
N ALA A 216 39.36 -8.78 -57.07
CA ALA A 216 39.51 -7.51 -57.75
C ALA A 216 40.97 -7.09 -57.87
N ASP A 217 41.79 -7.31 -56.85
CA ASP A 217 43.22 -7.04 -56.86
C ASP A 217 43.97 -8.01 -57.87
N GLU A 218 43.59 -9.30 -57.88
CA GLU A 218 44.10 -10.25 -58.85
C GLU A 218 43.72 -9.89 -60.31
N ASN A 219 42.48 -9.48 -60.55
CA ASN A 219 42.02 -9.02 -61.86
C ASN A 219 42.64 -7.68 -62.26
N ALA A 220 42.98 -6.78 -61.32
CA ALA A 220 43.73 -5.56 -61.62
C ALA A 220 45.18 -5.82 -61.98
N ILE A 221 45.82 -6.85 -61.40
CA ILE A 221 47.15 -7.27 -61.72
C ILE A 221 47.19 -8.01 -63.07
N ALA A 222 46.09 -8.71 -63.41
CA ALA A 222 46.01 -9.47 -64.71
C ALA A 222 45.54 -8.61 -65.88
N ALA A 223 45.11 -7.38 -65.67
CA ALA A 223 44.75 -6.47 -66.76
C ALA A 223 46.01 -5.82 -67.36
N PRO A 224 46.32 -6.05 -68.64
CA PRO A 224 47.45 -5.35 -69.29
C PRO A 224 47.13 -3.83 -69.27
N GLU A 225 48.19 -3.03 -69.01
CA GLU A 225 48.17 -1.56 -69.04
C GLU A 225 47.46 -1.05 -70.33
N ARG A 226 46.16 -0.79 -70.21
CA ARG A 226 45.48 0.03 -71.22
C ARG A 226 45.73 1.47 -70.83
N GLY A 227 46.54 2.08 -71.71
CA GLY A 227 47.03 3.44 -71.61
C GLY A 227 46.04 4.44 -71.05
N GLU A 228 46.62 5.33 -70.31
CA GLU A 228 45.95 6.54 -69.77
C GLU A 228 45.16 7.27 -70.87
N LYS A 229 43.88 7.06 -70.92
CA LYS A 229 43.04 7.98 -71.68
C LYS A 229 42.89 9.25 -70.82
N ASN A 230 43.52 10.33 -71.30
CA ASN A 230 43.42 11.65 -70.77
C ASN A 230 41.94 12.02 -70.50
N MET A 231 41.62 12.34 -69.27
CA MET A 231 40.34 12.75 -68.80
C MET A 231 39.97 14.21 -69.16
N LEU A 232 40.66 14.78 -70.14
CA LEU A 232 40.54 16.19 -70.53
C LEU A 232 39.87 16.45 -71.88
N GLU A 233 39.22 15.46 -72.47
CA GLU A 233 38.57 15.64 -73.79
C GLU A 233 37.09 15.27 -73.79
N ASN A 234 36.29 15.77 -72.84
CA ASN A 234 34.84 15.88 -73.00
C ASN A 234 34.32 16.98 -72.09
N GLU A 235 34.57 18.20 -72.46
CA GLU A 235 33.87 19.41 -71.97
C GLU A 235 32.69 19.78 -72.87
N ASP A 236 31.87 18.89 -73.30
CA ASP A 236 30.62 19.24 -73.99
C ASP A 236 29.59 18.14 -73.73
N ASP A 237 28.92 18.19 -72.58
CA ASP A 237 27.54 17.69 -72.39
C ASP A 237 27.17 17.79 -70.91
N LEU A 238 26.87 19.00 -70.44
CA LEU A 238 26.13 19.25 -69.22
C LEU A 238 24.65 19.43 -69.58
N PRO A 239 23.76 18.52 -69.23
CA PRO A 239 22.34 18.86 -69.26
C PRO A 239 21.99 19.72 -68.03
N ILE A 240 21.53 20.93 -68.35
CA ILE A 240 20.89 21.87 -67.45
C ILE A 240 19.63 21.19 -66.82
N LEU A 241 19.64 20.93 -65.55
CA LEU A 241 18.49 20.52 -64.79
C LEU A 241 18.26 21.53 -63.64
N PHE A 242 17.66 22.68 -64.04
CA PHE A 242 16.87 23.49 -63.10
C PHE A 242 15.62 23.97 -63.84
N THR A 243 14.52 23.35 -63.50
CA THR A 243 13.17 23.95 -63.35
C THR A 243 12.40 23.09 -62.35
#